data_192c1560d550e162fda1d003d232fb5f
#
_entry.id   192c1560d550e162fda1d003d232fb5f
#
_cell.length_a   1.000
_cell.length_b   1.000
_cell.length_c   1.000
_cell.angle_alpha   90.00
_cell.angle_beta   90.00
_cell.angle_gamma   90.00
#
_symmetry.space_group_name_H-M   'P 1'
#
loop_
_entity.id
_entity.type
_entity.pdbx_description
1 polymer ?
#
loop_
_entity_poly.entity_id
_entity_poly.type
_entity_poly.pdbx_seq_one_letter_code
_entity_poly.pdbx_strand_id
1 'polypeptide(L)'
;MICEEAVDYQFFLWLLERAITKFEWLVHAYCLMPNHYHLLIETPKAGLSRGMQLLNGRYAQAFNAGRRLDGHLFQGRFGSRLVESEGHAIWANRYIARNPVEARLAKGPAAWAWSSYGALRRHRAPSWLAHERVLRLFGDGDKAAVAYERLILDEDGRDPPSPVWGLTPDRPAWDTRS
;
A
#
# COMPACT_ATOMS: atom_id res chain seq x y z
N MET A 1 4.44 8.29 14.51
CA MET A 1 3.98 6.96 14.07
C MET A 1 2.50 7.03 13.73
N ILE A 2 2.03 6.29 12.72
CA ILE A 2 0.59 6.18 12.43
C ILE A 2 0.02 4.82 12.83
N CYS A 3 0.85 3.79 12.97
CA CYS A 3 0.49 2.49 13.50
C CYS A 3 1.55 2.07 14.54
N GLU A 4 1.13 1.72 15.73
CA GLU A 4 2.00 1.30 16.84
C GLU A 4 1.66 -0.11 17.31
N GLU A 5 0.38 -0.44 17.33
CA GLU A 5 -0.14 -1.73 17.79
C GLU A 5 -0.91 -2.45 16.67
N ALA A 6 -1.09 -3.76 16.82
CA ALA A 6 -1.83 -4.57 15.85
C ALA A 6 -3.26 -4.04 15.60
N VAL A 7 -3.91 -3.49 16.61
CA VAL A 7 -5.25 -2.92 16.50
C VAL A 7 -5.29 -1.71 15.56
N ASP A 8 -4.22 -0.93 15.48
CA ASP A 8 -4.14 0.22 14.58
C ASP A 8 -4.18 -0.23 13.11
N TYR A 9 -3.36 -1.23 12.78
CA TYR A 9 -3.34 -1.81 11.43
C TYR A 9 -4.68 -2.43 11.06
N GLN A 10 -5.29 -3.17 11.98
CA GLN A 10 -6.61 -3.80 11.76
C GLN A 10 -7.68 -2.74 11.54
N PHE A 11 -7.69 -1.68 12.33
CA PHE A 11 -8.65 -0.60 12.21
C PHE A 11 -8.47 0.18 10.91
N PHE A 12 -7.21 0.42 10.48
CA PHE A 12 -6.95 1.04 9.18
C PHE A 12 -7.50 0.18 8.03
N LEU A 13 -7.24 -1.13 8.04
CA LEU A 13 -7.75 -2.05 7.01
C LEU A 13 -9.28 -2.12 7.01
N TRP A 14 -9.91 -2.09 8.17
CA TRP A 14 -11.37 -2.02 8.27
C TRP A 14 -11.93 -0.72 7.67
N LEU A 15 -11.30 0.42 7.92
CA LEU A 15 -11.70 1.69 7.30
C LEU A 15 -11.45 1.70 5.78
N LEU A 16 -10.36 1.07 5.33
CA LEU A 16 -10.05 0.90 3.92
C LEU A 16 -11.14 0.10 3.21
N GLU A 17 -11.58 -1.03 3.79
CA GLU A 17 -12.70 -1.82 3.25
C GLU A 17 -13.99 -1.00 3.12
N ARG A 18 -14.30 -0.16 4.10
CA ARG A 18 -15.46 0.76 4.02
C ARG A 18 -15.30 1.80 2.92
N ALA A 19 -14.10 2.32 2.72
CA ALA A 19 -13.82 3.24 1.62
C ALA A 19 -13.95 2.53 0.26
N ILE A 20 -13.42 1.31 0.13
CA ILE A 20 -13.56 0.45 -1.05
C ILE A 20 -15.03 0.28 -1.42
N THR A 21 -15.86 -0.16 -0.47
CA THR A 21 -17.29 -0.36 -0.69
C THR A 21 -18.01 0.92 -1.07
N LYS A 22 -17.70 2.04 -0.39
CA LYS A 22 -18.41 3.30 -0.60
C LYS A 22 -18.04 3.98 -1.92
N PHE A 23 -16.78 3.89 -2.34
CA PHE A 23 -16.25 4.59 -3.51
C PHE A 23 -15.99 3.64 -4.69
N GLU A 24 -16.34 2.37 -4.56
CA GLU A 24 -16.17 1.34 -5.57
C GLU A 24 -14.71 1.22 -6.05
N TRP A 25 -13.77 1.33 -5.11
CA TRP A 25 -12.36 1.18 -5.42
C TRP A 25 -11.99 -0.28 -5.64
N LEU A 26 -10.97 -0.51 -6.46
CA LEU A 26 -10.29 -1.79 -6.57
C LEU A 26 -8.87 -1.63 -6.01
N VAL A 27 -8.60 -2.26 -4.89
CA VAL A 27 -7.27 -2.22 -4.28
C VAL A 27 -6.48 -3.42 -4.73
N HIS A 28 -5.40 -3.19 -5.46
CA HIS A 28 -4.54 -4.22 -6.03
C HIS A 28 -3.39 -4.62 -5.11
N ALA A 29 -2.88 -3.66 -4.35
CA ALA A 29 -1.84 -3.89 -3.34
C ALA A 29 -1.95 -2.87 -2.22
N TYR A 30 -1.50 -3.27 -1.04
CA TYR A 30 -1.32 -2.38 0.10
C TYR A 30 -0.11 -2.80 0.94
N CYS A 31 0.47 -1.83 1.63
CA CYS A 31 1.44 -2.04 2.69
C CYS A 31 1.27 -0.94 3.74
N LEU A 32 0.99 -1.35 4.98
CA LEU A 32 0.91 -0.44 6.11
C LEU A 32 2.23 -0.50 6.87
N MET A 33 2.90 0.64 6.93
CA MET A 33 4.14 0.84 7.66
C MET A 33 3.87 1.57 8.98
N PRO A 34 4.78 1.53 9.95
CA PRO A 34 4.56 2.21 11.22
C PRO A 34 4.31 3.72 11.11
N ASN A 35 4.87 4.38 10.09
CA ASN A 35 4.82 5.84 9.92
C ASN A 35 4.14 6.32 8.63
N HIS A 36 3.82 5.42 7.70
CA HIS A 36 3.12 5.72 6.46
C HIS A 36 2.43 4.46 5.89
N TYR A 37 1.77 4.60 4.75
CA TYR A 37 1.19 3.48 4.04
C TYR A 37 1.28 3.66 2.53
N HIS A 38 1.24 2.55 1.82
CA HIS A 38 1.16 2.51 0.37
C HIS A 38 -0.09 1.76 -0.07
N LEU A 39 -0.78 2.30 -1.08
CA LEU A 39 -1.95 1.69 -1.69
C LEU A 39 -1.83 1.77 -3.21
N LEU A 40 -2.07 0.67 -3.90
CA LEU A 40 -2.28 0.64 -5.35
C LEU A 40 -3.78 0.50 -5.59
N ILE A 41 -4.40 1.59 -6.04
CA ILE A 41 -5.86 1.70 -6.16
C ILE A 41 -6.24 2.03 -7.59
N GLU A 42 -7.21 1.29 -8.12
CA GLU A 42 -7.97 1.69 -9.31
C GLU A 42 -9.28 2.34 -8.88
N THR A 43 -9.60 3.46 -9.45
CA THR A 43 -10.83 4.22 -9.16
C THR A 43 -11.71 4.28 -10.40
N PRO A 44 -12.61 3.30 -10.63
CA PRO A 44 -13.49 3.29 -11.78
C PRO A 44 -14.39 4.52 -11.87
N LYS A 45 -14.70 5.09 -10.71
CA LYS A 45 -15.47 6.33 -10.58
C LYS A 45 -14.63 7.41 -9.92
N ALA A 46 -14.91 8.68 -10.22
CA ALA A 46 -14.30 9.81 -9.54
C ALA A 46 -14.59 9.75 -8.03
N GLY A 47 -13.61 10.09 -7.20
CA GLY A 47 -13.82 10.08 -5.73
C GLY A 47 -12.60 9.78 -4.88
N LEU A 48 -11.42 9.63 -5.47
CA LEU A 48 -10.19 9.31 -4.72
C LEU A 48 -10.00 10.28 -3.54
N SER A 49 -10.03 11.58 -3.79
CA SER A 49 -9.81 12.59 -2.73
C SER A 49 -10.83 12.49 -1.60
N ARG A 50 -12.11 12.26 -1.91
CA ARG A 50 -13.15 12.10 -0.88
C ARG A 50 -12.99 10.83 -0.08
N GLY A 51 -12.61 9.73 -0.75
CA GLY A 51 -12.37 8.46 -0.09
C GLY A 51 -11.15 8.51 0.81
N MET A 52 -10.05 9.12 0.35
CA MET A 52 -8.85 9.31 1.16
C MET A 52 -9.10 10.25 2.34
N GLN A 53 -9.90 11.31 2.16
CA GLN A 53 -10.32 12.19 3.26
C GLN A 53 -11.12 11.41 4.31
N LEU A 54 -12.05 10.55 3.88
CA LEU A 54 -12.82 9.71 4.79
C LEU A 54 -11.91 8.76 5.56
N LEU A 55 -11.04 8.03 4.86
CA LEU A 55 -10.12 7.05 5.43
C LEU A 55 -9.19 7.71 6.45
N ASN A 56 -8.41 8.69 6.01
CA ASN A 56 -7.41 9.35 6.85
C ASN A 56 -8.03 10.14 8.00
N GLY A 57 -9.15 10.84 7.74
CA GLY A 57 -9.83 11.63 8.76
C GLY A 57 -10.41 10.76 9.87
N ARG A 58 -11.11 9.67 9.52
CA ARG A 58 -11.67 8.74 10.51
C ARG A 58 -10.59 8.00 11.27
N TYR A 59 -9.52 7.61 10.58
CA TYR A 59 -8.39 6.95 11.22
C TYR A 59 -7.71 7.88 12.23
N ALA A 60 -7.36 9.11 11.82
CA ALA A 60 -6.70 10.07 12.68
C ALA A 60 -7.54 10.43 13.91
N GLN A 61 -8.86 10.63 13.74
CA GLN A 61 -9.78 10.89 14.86
C GLN A 61 -9.76 9.76 15.89
N ALA A 62 -9.87 8.50 15.44
CA ALA A 62 -9.91 7.35 16.34
C ALA A 62 -8.54 7.11 17.01
N PHE A 63 -7.45 7.23 16.25
CA PHE A 63 -6.09 7.08 16.77
C PHE A 63 -5.80 8.10 17.88
N ASN A 64 -6.09 9.38 17.63
CA ASN A 64 -5.88 10.45 18.60
C ASN A 64 -6.78 10.28 19.83
N ALA A 65 -8.06 9.99 19.64
CA ALA A 65 -9.00 9.78 20.75
C ALA A 65 -8.58 8.63 21.65
N GLY A 66 -8.16 7.49 21.07
CA GLY A 66 -7.70 6.32 21.83
C GLY A 66 -6.44 6.59 22.66
N ARG A 67 -5.61 7.54 22.23
CA ARG A 67 -4.34 7.90 22.89
C ARG A 67 -4.36 9.24 23.63
N ARG A 68 -5.50 9.92 23.61
CA ARG A 68 -5.67 11.28 24.18
C ARG A 68 -4.64 12.27 23.63
N LEU A 69 -4.40 12.18 22.30
CA LEU A 69 -3.48 13.05 21.58
C LEU A 69 -4.25 14.18 20.87
N ASP A 70 -3.65 15.35 20.84
CA ASP A 70 -4.12 16.50 20.07
C ASP A 70 -3.24 16.72 18.85
N GLY A 71 -3.79 17.39 17.82
CA GLY A 71 -3.05 17.75 16.62
C GLY A 71 -3.27 16.82 15.43
N HIS A 72 -2.42 16.95 14.41
CA HIS A 72 -2.55 16.22 13.15
C HIS A 72 -1.72 14.95 13.16
N LEU A 73 -2.36 13.79 13.03
CA LEU A 73 -1.67 12.50 12.86
C LEU A 73 -0.92 12.45 11.54
N PHE A 74 -1.55 12.90 10.46
CA PHE A 74 -0.93 13.01 9.14
C PHE A 74 -0.42 14.44 8.93
N GLN A 75 0.83 14.59 8.49
CA GLN A 75 1.49 15.90 8.31
C GLN A 75 0.91 16.72 7.15
N GLY A 76 0.11 16.09 6.28
CA GLY A 76 -0.47 16.75 5.12
C GLY A 76 -1.50 15.89 4.41
N ARG A 77 -1.91 16.35 3.23
CA ARG A 77 -2.78 15.58 2.34
C ARG A 77 -2.01 14.34 1.82
N PHE A 78 -2.74 13.29 1.44
CA PHE A 78 -2.14 12.13 0.80
C PHE A 78 -1.45 12.53 -0.52
N GLY A 79 -0.29 11.96 -0.77
CA GLY A 79 0.35 12.01 -2.08
C GLY A 79 -0.27 10.94 -3.00
N SER A 80 -0.42 11.23 -4.29
CA SER A 80 -0.86 10.24 -5.26
C SER A 80 -0.08 10.39 -6.57
N ARG A 81 0.12 9.25 -7.24
CA ARG A 81 0.72 9.19 -8.57
C ARG A 81 -0.15 8.36 -9.47
N LEU A 82 -0.35 8.85 -10.70
CA LEU A 82 -1.07 8.09 -11.71
C LEU A 82 -0.20 6.94 -12.22
N VAL A 83 -0.78 5.76 -12.29
CA VAL A 83 -0.17 4.58 -12.93
C VAL A 83 -0.61 4.58 -14.38
N GLU A 84 0.34 4.77 -15.30
CA GLU A 84 0.06 5.06 -16.71
C GLU A 84 0.24 3.84 -17.64
N SER A 85 0.79 2.73 -17.11
CA SER A 85 1.03 1.53 -17.91
C SER A 85 1.00 0.27 -17.03
N GLU A 86 0.86 -0.88 -17.68
CA GLU A 86 0.96 -2.20 -17.03
C GLU A 86 2.33 -2.40 -16.38
N GLY A 87 3.41 -2.05 -17.07
CA GLY A 87 4.76 -2.09 -16.50
C GLY A 87 4.88 -1.24 -15.24
N HIS A 88 4.27 -0.06 -15.22
CA HIS A 88 4.20 0.81 -14.06
C HIS A 88 3.40 0.15 -12.92
N ALA A 89 2.28 -0.52 -13.21
CA ALA A 89 1.50 -1.26 -12.21
C ALA A 89 2.28 -2.43 -11.60
N ILE A 90 3.02 -3.17 -12.42
CA ILE A 90 3.88 -4.29 -12.00
C ILE A 90 4.95 -3.79 -11.01
N TRP A 91 5.64 -2.72 -11.37
CA TRP A 91 6.68 -2.14 -10.49
C TRP A 91 6.11 -1.52 -9.23
N ALA A 92 4.93 -0.86 -9.30
CA ALA A 92 4.25 -0.35 -8.11
C ALA A 92 3.93 -1.47 -7.13
N ASN A 93 3.44 -2.59 -7.65
CA ASN A 93 3.13 -3.75 -6.82
C ASN A 93 4.38 -4.31 -6.14
N ARG A 94 5.49 -4.48 -6.90
CA ARG A 94 6.78 -4.90 -6.37
C ARG A 94 7.28 -3.96 -5.28
N TYR A 95 7.31 -2.66 -5.56
CA TYR A 95 7.70 -1.63 -4.60
C TYR A 95 6.90 -1.72 -3.29
N ILE A 96 5.57 -1.79 -3.39
CA ILE A 96 4.68 -1.89 -2.23
C ILE A 96 4.95 -3.16 -1.42
N ALA A 97 5.16 -4.29 -2.09
CA ALA A 97 5.43 -5.57 -1.43
C ALA A 97 6.79 -5.60 -0.72
N ARG A 98 7.81 -4.95 -1.30
CA ARG A 98 9.19 -4.93 -0.77
C ARG A 98 9.44 -3.82 0.26
N ASN A 99 8.57 -2.84 0.36
CA ASN A 99 8.77 -1.68 1.23
C ASN A 99 9.19 -2.03 2.68
N PRO A 100 8.62 -3.06 3.34
CA PRO A 100 9.05 -3.45 4.69
C PRO A 100 10.48 -4.01 4.75
N VAL A 101 10.96 -4.63 3.66
CA VAL A 101 12.33 -5.15 3.56
C VAL A 101 13.30 -4.01 3.38
N GLU A 102 13.01 -3.10 2.45
CA GLU A 102 13.82 -1.90 2.21
C GLU A 102 13.92 -1.01 3.46
N ALA A 103 12.84 -0.94 4.24
CA ALA A 103 12.82 -0.26 5.54
C ALA A 103 13.44 -1.10 6.69
N ARG A 104 13.98 -2.29 6.43
CA ARG A 104 14.56 -3.22 7.42
C ARG A 104 13.62 -3.64 8.54
N LEU A 105 12.32 -3.62 8.29
CA LEU A 105 11.30 -4.06 9.25
C LEU A 105 10.97 -5.55 9.14
N ALA A 106 11.34 -6.18 8.01
CA ALA A 106 11.11 -7.58 7.76
C ALA A 106 12.29 -8.21 7.01
N LYS A 107 12.59 -9.49 7.26
CA LYS A 107 13.63 -10.24 6.55
C LYS A 107 13.25 -10.60 5.11
N GLY A 108 11.97 -10.52 4.78
CA GLY A 108 11.43 -10.82 3.45
C GLY A 108 10.01 -10.30 3.33
N PRO A 109 9.50 -10.08 2.09
CA PRO A 109 8.19 -9.46 1.88
C PRO A 109 7.04 -10.24 2.51
N ALA A 110 7.10 -11.57 2.52
CA ALA A 110 6.10 -12.43 3.13
C ALA A 110 6.05 -12.35 4.66
N ALA A 111 7.13 -11.91 5.31
CA ALA A 111 7.22 -11.83 6.76
C ALA A 111 6.42 -10.66 7.34
N TRP A 112 6.13 -9.62 6.53
CA TRP A 112 5.37 -8.47 6.98
C TRP A 112 3.86 -8.73 6.97
N ALA A 113 3.25 -8.77 8.15
CA ALA A 113 1.84 -9.14 8.30
C ALA A 113 0.87 -8.13 7.68
N TRP A 114 1.27 -6.87 7.61
CA TRP A 114 0.42 -5.73 7.27
C TRP A 114 0.57 -5.30 5.81
N SER A 115 0.87 -6.25 4.94
CA SER A 115 0.92 -6.06 3.50
C SER A 115 0.04 -7.05 2.75
N SER A 116 -0.45 -6.66 1.58
CA SER A 116 -1.19 -7.55 0.68
C SER A 116 -0.38 -8.79 0.32
N TYR A 117 0.91 -8.65 0.00
CA TYR A 117 1.77 -9.79 -0.29
C TYR A 117 1.90 -10.75 0.89
N GLY A 118 2.17 -10.22 2.09
CA GLY A 118 2.23 -11.03 3.30
C GLY A 118 0.90 -11.72 3.63
N ALA A 119 -0.24 -11.06 3.37
CA ALA A 119 -1.56 -11.65 3.56
C ALA A 119 -1.84 -12.78 2.56
N LEU A 120 -1.50 -12.59 1.28
CA LEU A 120 -1.62 -13.61 0.22
C LEU A 120 -0.78 -14.86 0.56
N ARG A 121 0.47 -14.69 0.93
CA ARG A 121 1.38 -15.81 1.27
C ARG A 121 0.94 -16.60 2.51
N ARG A 122 0.16 -16.01 3.39
CA ARG A 122 -0.42 -16.67 4.57
C ARG A 122 -1.85 -17.15 4.36
N HIS A 123 -2.40 -17.08 3.14
CA HIS A 123 -3.79 -17.42 2.83
C HIS A 123 -4.80 -16.64 3.70
N ARG A 124 -4.48 -15.39 4.01
CA ARG A 124 -5.30 -14.46 4.82
C ARG A 124 -5.62 -13.16 4.09
N ALA A 125 -5.54 -13.19 2.76
CA ALA A 125 -5.89 -12.04 1.94
C ALA A 125 -7.37 -11.67 2.15
N PRO A 126 -7.68 -10.39 2.39
CA PRO A 126 -9.06 -9.97 2.50
C PRO A 126 -9.79 -10.14 1.17
N SER A 127 -11.09 -10.44 1.23
CA SER A 127 -11.92 -10.71 0.05
C SER A 127 -12.05 -9.52 -0.91
N TRP A 128 -11.86 -8.31 -0.40
CA TRP A 128 -11.88 -7.09 -1.20
C TRP A 128 -10.58 -6.80 -1.96
N LEU A 129 -9.51 -7.59 -1.74
CA LEU A 129 -8.24 -7.40 -2.44
C LEU A 129 -8.35 -7.92 -3.89
N ALA A 130 -8.20 -7.00 -4.84
CA ALA A 130 -8.33 -7.29 -6.27
C ALA A 130 -7.00 -7.74 -6.91
N HIS A 131 -6.21 -8.56 -6.22
CA HIS A 131 -4.87 -8.97 -6.67
C HIS A 131 -4.87 -9.80 -7.96
N GLU A 132 -5.96 -10.49 -8.26
CA GLU A 132 -6.15 -11.24 -9.51
C GLU A 132 -5.90 -10.39 -10.76
N ARG A 133 -6.25 -9.10 -10.71
CA ARG A 133 -5.97 -8.19 -11.83
C ARG A 133 -4.48 -7.96 -12.03
N VAL A 134 -3.71 -7.92 -10.95
CA VAL A 134 -2.25 -7.82 -11.04
C VAL A 134 -1.67 -9.12 -11.57
N LEU A 135 -2.14 -10.28 -11.10
CA LEU A 135 -1.66 -11.56 -11.59
C LEU A 135 -1.83 -11.74 -13.10
N ARG A 136 -2.94 -11.24 -13.68
CA ARG A 136 -3.16 -11.28 -15.13
C ARG A 136 -2.10 -10.55 -15.95
N LEU A 137 -1.39 -9.59 -15.36
CA LEU A 137 -0.27 -8.92 -16.01
C LEU A 137 0.94 -9.85 -16.20
N PHE A 138 0.96 -10.99 -15.52
CA PHE A 138 2.01 -12.01 -15.61
C PHE A 138 1.59 -13.24 -16.44
N GLY A 139 0.39 -13.23 -17.00
CA GLY A 139 -0.20 -14.35 -17.75
C GLY A 139 -1.32 -15.04 -17.00
N ASP A 140 -1.58 -16.31 -17.34
CA ASP A 140 -2.70 -17.05 -16.81
C ASP A 140 -2.26 -18.20 -15.88
N GLY A 141 -3.13 -18.53 -14.93
CA GLY A 141 -2.98 -19.69 -14.04
C GLY A 141 -1.75 -19.67 -13.15
N ASP A 142 -1.24 -20.84 -12.82
CA ASP A 142 -0.14 -21.03 -11.87
C ASP A 142 1.16 -20.35 -12.31
N LYS A 143 1.38 -20.22 -13.63
CA LYS A 143 2.56 -19.55 -14.18
C LYS A 143 2.59 -18.06 -13.83
N ALA A 144 1.43 -17.40 -13.80
CA ALA A 144 1.33 -16.00 -13.39
C ALA A 144 1.73 -15.82 -11.92
N ALA A 145 1.25 -16.70 -11.04
CA ALA A 145 1.60 -16.66 -9.61
C ALA A 145 3.11 -16.87 -9.38
N VAL A 146 3.73 -17.80 -10.11
CA VAL A 146 5.18 -18.05 -10.05
C VAL A 146 5.97 -16.85 -10.57
N ALA A 147 5.56 -16.28 -11.70
CA ALA A 147 6.22 -15.11 -12.28
C ALA A 147 6.11 -13.88 -11.35
N TYR A 148 4.94 -13.67 -10.76
CA TYR A 148 4.72 -12.62 -9.77
C TYR A 148 5.62 -12.81 -8.53
N GLU A 149 5.64 -14.02 -7.97
CA GLU A 149 6.48 -14.33 -6.81
C GLU A 149 7.97 -14.09 -7.12
N ARG A 150 8.43 -14.56 -8.29
CA ARG A 150 9.81 -14.34 -8.73
C ARG A 150 10.16 -12.87 -8.80
N LEU A 151 9.29 -12.02 -9.35
CA LEU A 151 9.50 -10.58 -9.39
C LEU A 151 9.63 -9.97 -7.99
N ILE A 152 8.77 -10.39 -7.04
CA ILE A 152 8.79 -9.83 -5.68
C ILE A 152 10.04 -10.26 -4.91
N LEU A 153 10.51 -11.50 -5.12
CA LEU A 153 11.66 -12.07 -4.43
C LEU A 153 13.01 -11.75 -5.08
N ASP A 154 13.00 -11.24 -6.31
CA ASP A 154 14.23 -10.86 -7.01
C ASP A 154 14.92 -9.70 -6.27
N GLU A 155 16.04 -10.01 -5.60
CA GLU A 155 16.83 -9.02 -4.86
C GLU A 155 17.68 -8.14 -5.79
N ASP A 156 18.08 -8.69 -6.94
CA ASP A 156 18.89 -8.01 -7.95
C ASP A 156 18.06 -7.28 -9.01
N GLY A 157 16.74 -7.43 -8.95
CA GLY A 157 15.82 -6.75 -9.85
C GLY A 157 16.09 -5.26 -9.84
N ARG A 158 16.69 -4.77 -10.91
CA ARG A 158 16.95 -3.34 -11.07
C ARG A 158 15.63 -2.62 -11.04
N ASP A 159 15.40 -1.86 -9.97
CA ASP A 159 14.31 -0.90 -9.98
C ASP A 159 14.42 -0.06 -11.25
N PRO A 160 13.31 0.21 -11.93
CA PRO A 160 13.34 1.15 -13.03
C PRO A 160 14.02 2.42 -12.53
N PRO A 161 14.81 3.08 -13.35
CA PRO A 161 15.59 4.23 -12.93
C PRO A 161 14.70 5.20 -12.15
N SER A 162 15.18 5.64 -11.01
CA SER A 162 14.55 6.47 -9.99
C SER A 162 13.57 7.59 -10.46
N PRO A 163 13.66 8.13 -11.70
CA PRO A 163 12.72 9.15 -12.18
C PRO A 163 11.26 8.70 -12.25
N VAL A 164 11.00 7.38 -12.31
CA VAL A 164 9.63 6.86 -12.43
C VAL A 164 8.86 7.03 -11.13
N TRP A 165 9.52 6.97 -9.97
CA TRP A 165 8.84 6.97 -8.68
C TRP A 165 8.92 8.28 -7.91
N GLY A 166 9.95 9.10 -8.14
CA GLY A 166 10.16 10.35 -7.39
C GLY A 166 10.23 10.16 -5.86
N LEU A 167 10.35 8.91 -5.42
CA LEU A 167 10.47 8.51 -4.03
C LEU A 167 11.89 8.01 -3.84
N THR A 168 12.76 8.90 -3.37
CA THR A 168 14.01 8.42 -2.77
C THR A 168 13.65 7.75 -1.44
N PRO A 169 14.33 6.65 -1.06
CA PRO A 169 14.11 5.98 0.22
C PRO A 169 14.20 6.92 1.44
N ASP A 170 14.89 8.05 1.29
CA ASP A 170 15.20 9.00 2.37
C ASP A 170 14.39 10.30 2.37
N ARG A 171 13.55 10.55 1.34
CA ARG A 171 12.69 11.75 1.31
C ARG A 171 11.31 11.43 0.75
N PRO A 172 10.29 11.40 1.59
CA PRO A 172 8.92 11.40 1.11
C PRO A 172 8.66 12.69 0.29
N ALA A 173 7.91 12.59 -0.80
CA ALA A 173 7.66 13.66 -1.78
C ALA A 173 7.03 14.96 -1.21
N TRP A 174 6.81 15.01 0.11
CA TRP A 174 6.28 16.15 0.86
C TRP A 174 7.32 16.84 1.76
N ASP A 175 8.56 16.36 1.84
CA ASP A 175 9.64 17.06 2.58
C ASP A 175 10.23 18.15 1.69
N THR A 176 9.54 19.29 1.65
CA THR A 176 9.97 20.53 0.95
C THR A 176 10.85 21.42 1.81
N ARG A 177 11.49 20.92 2.85
CA ARG A 177 12.46 21.73 3.61
C ARG A 177 13.78 21.74 2.87
N SER A 178 14.02 22.82 2.12
CA SER A 178 15.32 23.34 1.71
C SER A 178 15.97 24.08 2.87
#